data_6cc07f6f996d1f0a5de3c531fa61312e
#
_entry.id   6cc07f6f996d1f0a5de3c531fa61312e
#
_cell.length_a   1.000
_cell.length_b   1.000
_cell.length_c   1.000
_cell.angle_alpha   90.00
_cell.angle_beta   90.00
_cell.angle_gamma   90.00
#
_symmetry.space_group_name_H-M   'P 1'
#
loop_
_entity.id
_entity.type
_entity.pdbx_description
1 polymer ?
#
loop_
_entity_poly.entity_id
_entity_poly.type
_entity_poly.pdbx_seq_one_letter_code
_entity_poly.pdbx_strand_id
1 'polypeptide(L)'
;QHLPSNFYWHLGDEHFFTDLDGYNSYYRKNGFYKEGAPSIALVSGMTSPLSGNRANVDTLIVALERAGMNVYPIYAAGKRLQMLKEVSPDAVVYLPMGRLGSDQVVEWLQEKNIPLFCPLTLLQKGKDWENDPRGLVGGYLSASIVLPEIDGGIRPQVLSVQDADQNGYFQFVPVPERVRNLVEGISRQVKLQRKKNQDKRLAIVYLKGPGQSALTAAGLEVAPSLYAFLKRLKSEGYTVEHIPETEKEFETLLQREGSVFGSYAKGRMAEFMATAHPQWIQKSDYEIWAKEVLTPEKYAEVVQRYGEAPGEYMNGERNGEPALAFSCLQFGNVVLMPQPAAAAGEDEFRIVHGAEVAPPHAYIAPYLWIQKGFQADALIHFGTHGSLEFTPRKQVALCSNDWSDR
;
A
#
# COMPACT_ATOMS: atom_id res chain seq x y z
N GLN A 1 0.22 43.01 7.45
CA GLN A 1 0.14 42.13 8.62
C GLN A 1 1.29 41.10 8.56
N HIS A 2 2.11 41.04 9.62
CA HIS A 2 3.09 39.98 9.76
C HIS A 2 2.33 38.70 10.11
N LEU A 3 2.30 37.75 9.18
CA LEU A 3 1.79 36.41 9.45
C LEU A 3 2.74 35.70 10.41
N PRO A 4 2.22 34.96 11.42
CA PRO A 4 3.09 34.19 12.33
C PRO A 4 3.85 33.13 11.58
N SER A 5 5.04 32.78 12.07
CA SER A 5 5.88 31.72 11.49
C SER A 5 5.45 30.30 11.91
N ASN A 6 4.49 30.19 12.82
CA ASN A 6 3.92 28.91 13.28
C ASN A 6 2.45 29.11 13.55
N PHE A 7 1.60 28.31 12.88
CA PHE A 7 0.14 28.41 13.03
C PHE A 7 -0.57 27.15 12.55
N TYR A 8 -1.78 26.94 13.05
CA TYR A 8 -2.78 26.05 12.48
C TYR A 8 -3.61 26.81 11.45
N TRP A 9 -4.16 26.12 10.48
CA TRP A 9 -4.95 26.76 9.44
C TRP A 9 -6.05 25.83 8.90
N HIS A 10 -6.99 26.38 8.18
CA HIS A 10 -8.04 25.62 7.50
C HIS A 10 -8.32 26.22 6.11
N LEU A 11 -9.28 25.65 5.40
CA LEU A 11 -9.68 26.11 4.07
C LEU A 11 -10.05 27.60 4.07
N GLY A 12 -9.71 28.30 2.99
CA GLY A 12 -9.92 29.73 2.84
C GLY A 12 -8.75 30.57 3.36
N ASP A 13 -8.74 31.85 3.00
CA ASP A 13 -7.60 32.76 3.20
C ASP A 13 -7.62 33.47 4.56
N GLU A 14 -8.65 33.25 5.38
CA GLU A 14 -8.87 33.99 6.63
C GLU A 14 -8.77 33.15 7.90
N HIS A 15 -8.55 31.81 7.77
CA HIS A 15 -8.63 30.89 8.90
C HIS A 15 -7.24 30.43 9.35
N PHE A 16 -6.53 31.34 10.02
CA PHE A 16 -5.21 31.10 10.64
C PHE A 16 -5.30 31.24 12.15
N PHE A 17 -4.73 30.31 12.91
CA PHE A 17 -4.82 30.25 14.36
C PHE A 17 -3.42 30.04 14.95
N THR A 18 -3.05 30.88 15.92
CA THR A 18 -1.73 30.82 16.56
C THR A 18 -1.60 29.71 17.61
N ASP A 19 -2.73 29.19 18.06
CA ASP A 19 -2.82 28.15 19.09
C ASP A 19 -3.89 27.12 18.72
N LEU A 20 -3.79 25.94 19.35
CA LEU A 20 -4.68 24.81 19.11
C LEU A 20 -6.11 25.05 19.62
N ASP A 21 -6.28 25.82 20.71
CA ASP A 21 -7.61 26.08 21.28
C ASP A 21 -8.46 26.94 20.34
N GLY A 22 -7.84 27.96 19.74
CA GLY A 22 -8.48 28.79 18.72
C GLY A 22 -8.89 27.96 17.49
N TYR A 23 -8.00 27.08 17.02
CA TYR A 23 -8.31 26.15 15.92
C TYR A 23 -9.46 25.20 16.30
N ASN A 24 -9.40 24.56 17.45
CA ASN A 24 -10.43 23.64 17.92
C ASN A 24 -11.80 24.30 18.08
N SER A 25 -11.83 25.53 18.59
CA SER A 25 -13.05 26.31 18.71
C SER A 25 -13.69 26.59 17.35
N TYR A 26 -12.90 26.99 16.39
CA TYR A 26 -13.35 27.18 15.01
C TYR A 26 -13.82 25.85 14.39
N TYR A 27 -13.04 24.79 14.52
CA TYR A 27 -13.27 23.49 13.91
C TYR A 27 -14.57 22.84 14.41
N ARG A 28 -14.82 22.93 15.73
CA ARG A 28 -16.08 22.50 16.37
C ARG A 28 -17.27 23.36 15.98
N LYS A 29 -17.12 24.68 16.02
CA LYS A 29 -18.21 25.64 15.70
C LYS A 29 -18.72 25.45 14.27
N ASN A 30 -17.86 25.11 13.33
CA ASN A 30 -18.20 24.92 11.92
C ASN A 30 -18.58 23.46 11.56
N GLY A 31 -18.67 22.56 12.54
CA GLY A 31 -19.16 21.20 12.34
C GLY A 31 -18.15 20.25 11.66
N PHE A 32 -16.89 20.60 11.57
CA PHE A 32 -15.85 19.75 11.01
C PHE A 32 -15.40 18.66 12.00
N TYR A 33 -15.36 18.99 13.30
CA TYR A 33 -14.92 18.08 14.34
C TYR A 33 -15.89 16.91 14.52
N LYS A 34 -15.35 15.72 14.60
CA LYS A 34 -16.09 14.47 14.86
C LYS A 34 -15.53 13.80 16.12
N GLU A 35 -16.39 13.61 17.11
CA GLU A 35 -16.00 12.98 18.38
C GLU A 35 -15.52 11.54 18.16
N GLY A 36 -14.40 11.16 18.78
CA GLY A 36 -13.81 9.83 18.66
C GLY A 36 -13.17 9.50 17.30
N ALA A 37 -13.27 10.41 16.30
CA ALA A 37 -12.63 10.23 15.01
C ALA A 37 -11.09 10.31 15.12
N PRO A 38 -10.36 9.63 14.22
CA PRO A 38 -8.90 9.76 14.18
C PRO A 38 -8.46 11.19 13.90
N SER A 39 -7.37 11.59 14.54
CA SER A 39 -6.74 12.91 14.37
C SER A 39 -5.53 12.80 13.44
N ILE A 40 -5.50 13.60 12.39
CA ILE A 40 -4.44 13.64 11.40
C ILE A 40 -3.76 15.02 11.43
N ALA A 41 -2.47 15.05 11.76
CA ALA A 41 -1.69 16.27 11.59
C ALA A 41 -1.18 16.34 10.14
N LEU A 42 -1.54 17.41 9.42
CA LEU A 42 -1.11 17.64 8.05
C LEU A 42 -0.04 18.75 8.05
N VAL A 43 1.23 18.35 7.86
CA VAL A 43 2.37 19.26 7.96
C VAL A 43 2.79 19.75 6.57
N SER A 44 2.75 21.07 6.39
CA SER A 44 3.23 21.71 5.16
C SER A 44 4.76 21.66 5.07
N GLY A 45 5.24 21.27 3.90
CA GLY A 45 6.64 21.32 3.50
C GLY A 45 6.76 21.99 2.13
N MET A 46 6.49 21.23 1.05
CA MET A 46 6.56 21.74 -0.33
C MET A 46 5.54 22.84 -0.60
N THR A 47 4.29 22.67 -0.14
CA THR A 47 3.22 23.63 -0.35
C THR A 47 3.02 24.50 0.88
N SER A 48 3.15 25.80 0.70
CA SER A 48 2.87 26.78 1.76
C SER A 48 1.39 27.21 1.75
N PRO A 49 0.70 27.25 2.89
CA PRO A 49 -0.66 27.78 2.95
C PRO A 49 -0.73 29.29 2.64
N LEU A 50 0.41 29.97 2.63
CA LEU A 50 0.53 31.39 2.33
C LEU A 50 0.63 31.68 0.82
N SER A 51 0.83 30.65 0.00
CA SER A 51 0.81 30.78 -1.45
C SER A 51 -0.58 30.43 -1.98
N GLY A 52 -1.01 31.08 -3.05
CA GLY A 52 -2.25 30.71 -3.75
C GLY A 52 -2.21 29.31 -4.40
N ASN A 53 -1.03 28.68 -4.44
CA ASN A 53 -0.80 27.37 -5.05
C ASN A 53 -0.93 26.24 -3.99
N ARG A 54 -2.14 25.97 -3.53
CA ARG A 54 -2.40 24.99 -2.45
C ARG A 54 -3.57 24.05 -2.72
N ALA A 55 -4.05 23.99 -3.95
CA ALA A 55 -5.20 23.15 -4.31
C ALA A 55 -5.02 21.66 -3.93
N ASN A 56 -3.79 21.14 -3.97
CA ASN A 56 -3.45 19.78 -3.54
C ASN A 56 -3.67 19.60 -2.03
N VAL A 57 -3.30 20.56 -1.20
CA VAL A 57 -3.47 20.50 0.27
C VAL A 57 -4.93 20.67 0.64
N ASP A 58 -5.61 21.64 0.06
CA ASP A 58 -7.03 21.91 0.32
C ASP A 58 -7.88 20.67 -0.07
N THR A 59 -7.58 20.06 -1.21
CA THR A 59 -8.25 18.82 -1.64
C THR A 59 -7.99 17.68 -0.65
N LEU A 60 -6.78 17.55 -0.13
CA LEU A 60 -6.42 16.49 0.83
C LEU A 60 -7.14 16.71 2.17
N ILE A 61 -7.23 17.96 2.68
CA ILE A 61 -8.00 18.29 3.90
C ILE A 61 -9.45 17.82 3.74
N VAL A 62 -10.12 18.26 2.67
CA VAL A 62 -11.52 17.90 2.40
C VAL A 62 -11.70 16.38 2.28
N ALA A 63 -10.77 15.70 1.61
CA ALA A 63 -10.86 14.25 1.41
C ALA A 63 -10.69 13.47 2.72
N LEU A 64 -9.77 13.87 3.60
CA LEU A 64 -9.58 13.27 4.92
C LEU A 64 -10.80 13.51 5.83
N GLU A 65 -11.35 14.71 5.85
CA GLU A 65 -12.56 15.04 6.62
C GLU A 65 -13.79 14.25 6.15
N ARG A 66 -13.98 14.12 4.82
CA ARG A 66 -15.05 13.29 4.24
C ARG A 66 -14.88 11.81 4.60
N ALA A 67 -13.65 11.34 4.72
CA ALA A 67 -13.34 9.98 5.18
C ALA A 67 -13.53 9.77 6.69
N GLY A 68 -13.98 10.80 7.43
CA GLY A 68 -14.31 10.70 8.84
C GLY A 68 -13.15 10.95 9.79
N MET A 69 -12.14 11.69 9.39
CA MET A 69 -10.98 12.05 10.22
C MET A 69 -11.03 13.51 10.64
N ASN A 70 -10.46 13.85 11.80
CA ASN A 70 -10.20 15.22 12.21
C ASN A 70 -8.84 15.65 11.68
N VAL A 71 -8.77 16.76 10.97
CA VAL A 71 -7.54 17.21 10.30
C VAL A 71 -7.01 18.47 10.98
N TYR A 72 -5.71 18.48 11.25
CA TYR A 72 -4.98 19.58 11.86
C TYR A 72 -3.85 20.03 10.95
N PRO A 73 -4.13 20.95 10.00
CA PRO A 73 -3.10 21.50 9.14
C PRO A 73 -2.14 22.40 9.92
N ILE A 74 -0.84 22.14 9.80
CA ILE A 74 0.23 22.79 10.54
C ILE A 74 1.21 23.44 9.57
N TYR A 75 1.47 24.72 9.73
CA TYR A 75 2.61 25.42 9.17
C TYR A 75 3.55 25.82 10.32
N ALA A 76 4.79 25.33 10.28
CA ALA A 76 5.73 25.57 11.38
C ALA A 76 7.16 25.73 10.87
N ALA A 77 7.74 26.91 11.11
CA ALA A 77 9.13 27.22 10.83
C ALA A 77 10.09 26.74 11.93
N GLY A 78 9.65 26.66 13.19
CA GLY A 78 10.52 26.28 14.31
C GLY A 78 9.87 25.51 15.45
N LYS A 79 8.52 25.44 15.49
CA LYS A 79 7.77 24.78 16.58
C LYS A 79 7.09 23.47 16.18
N ARG A 80 7.56 22.82 15.12
CA ARG A 80 6.89 21.65 14.53
C ARG A 80 6.63 20.54 15.55
N LEU A 81 7.66 20.12 16.28
CA LEU A 81 7.53 19.08 17.30
C LEU A 81 6.56 19.47 18.42
N GLN A 82 6.62 20.73 18.88
CA GLN A 82 5.70 21.22 19.90
C GLN A 82 4.25 21.13 19.41
N MET A 83 3.95 21.63 18.22
CA MET A 83 2.60 21.63 17.65
C MET A 83 2.09 20.20 17.38
N LEU A 84 2.97 19.29 16.93
CA LEU A 84 2.64 17.87 16.78
C LEU A 84 2.29 17.22 18.14
N LYS A 85 3.03 17.55 19.19
CA LYS A 85 2.74 17.05 20.56
C LYS A 85 1.42 17.62 21.12
N GLU A 86 1.11 18.87 20.84
CA GLU A 86 -0.16 19.50 21.23
C GLU A 86 -1.35 18.81 20.57
N VAL A 87 -1.28 18.51 19.28
CA VAL A 87 -2.34 17.77 18.53
C VAL A 87 -2.42 16.31 18.98
N SER A 88 -1.32 15.67 19.27
CA SER A 88 -1.23 14.23 19.58
C SER A 88 -1.97 13.37 18.56
N PRO A 89 -1.57 13.38 17.26
CA PRO A 89 -2.33 12.77 16.19
C PRO A 89 -2.17 11.25 16.15
N ASP A 90 -3.15 10.57 15.56
CA ASP A 90 -3.06 9.14 15.21
C ASP A 90 -2.13 8.87 14.02
N ALA A 91 -1.96 9.85 13.14
CA ALA A 91 -1.02 9.81 12.03
C ALA A 91 -0.55 11.21 11.63
N VAL A 92 0.65 11.30 11.08
CA VAL A 92 1.18 12.52 10.47
C VAL A 92 1.23 12.34 8.96
N VAL A 93 0.75 13.33 8.23
CA VAL A 93 0.94 13.47 6.79
C VAL A 93 1.85 14.66 6.55
N TYR A 94 3.00 14.42 5.98
CA TYR A 94 3.97 15.45 5.66
C TYR A 94 4.14 15.57 4.14
N LEU A 95 3.99 16.77 3.60
CA LEU A 95 4.28 17.07 2.19
C LEU A 95 5.77 17.39 2.06
N PRO A 96 6.62 16.42 1.69
CA PRO A 96 8.04 16.53 1.97
C PRO A 96 8.78 17.53 1.08
N MET A 97 9.70 18.25 1.72
CA MET A 97 10.81 19.01 1.14
C MET A 97 12.00 18.85 2.08
N GLY A 98 12.60 17.66 2.10
CA GLY A 98 13.60 17.27 3.08
C GLY A 98 13.02 16.54 4.30
N ARG A 99 13.74 16.52 5.40
CA ARG A 99 13.33 15.88 6.65
C ARG A 99 12.14 16.61 7.31
N LEU A 100 11.28 15.85 8.00
CA LEU A 100 10.19 16.40 8.79
C LEU A 100 10.72 17.28 9.91
N GLY A 101 11.82 16.90 10.54
CA GLY A 101 12.41 17.65 11.62
C GLY A 101 13.74 17.09 12.10
N SER A 102 14.08 17.38 13.36
CA SER A 102 15.26 16.83 14.04
C SER A 102 15.05 15.37 14.48
N ASP A 103 16.10 14.72 14.95
CA ASP A 103 16.05 13.36 15.51
C ASP A 103 15.05 13.25 16.67
N GLN A 104 14.82 14.32 17.44
CA GLN A 104 13.78 14.37 18.48
C GLN A 104 12.36 14.17 17.94
N VAL A 105 12.09 14.58 16.71
CA VAL A 105 10.78 14.30 16.05
C VAL A 105 10.66 12.82 15.76
N VAL A 106 11.73 12.22 15.24
CA VAL A 106 11.79 10.77 14.92
C VAL A 106 11.61 9.93 16.18
N GLU A 107 12.35 10.22 17.22
CA GLU A 107 12.26 9.55 18.53
C GLU A 107 10.83 9.63 19.08
N TRP A 108 10.21 10.79 19.02
CA TRP A 108 8.83 10.98 19.47
C TRP A 108 7.82 10.17 18.63
N LEU A 109 7.96 10.16 17.30
CA LEU A 109 7.09 9.36 16.43
C LEU A 109 7.22 7.86 16.74
N GLN A 110 8.44 7.38 16.96
CA GLN A 110 8.72 6.00 17.34
C GLN A 110 8.12 5.65 18.71
N GLU A 111 8.38 6.49 19.72
CA GLU A 111 7.87 6.29 21.09
C GLU A 111 6.34 6.19 21.11
N LYS A 112 5.67 7.02 20.33
CA LYS A 112 4.20 7.06 20.24
C LYS A 112 3.62 6.11 19.19
N ASN A 113 4.46 5.43 18.40
CA ASN A 113 4.07 4.58 17.28
C ASN A 113 3.13 5.31 16.30
N ILE A 114 3.47 6.55 15.95
CA ILE A 114 2.69 7.39 15.03
C ILE A 114 3.26 7.22 13.62
N PRO A 115 2.47 6.73 12.64
CA PRO A 115 2.92 6.59 11.25
C PRO A 115 3.08 7.95 10.58
N LEU A 116 4.14 8.09 9.78
CA LEU A 116 4.45 9.26 8.99
C LEU A 116 4.23 8.97 7.50
N PHE A 117 3.20 9.55 6.90
CA PHE A 117 2.92 9.45 5.47
C PHE A 117 3.58 10.62 4.73
N CYS A 118 4.30 10.31 3.64
CA CYS A 118 5.05 11.30 2.88
C CYS A 118 4.64 11.31 1.39
N PRO A 119 3.40 11.77 1.05
CA PRO A 119 2.97 11.83 -0.34
C PRO A 119 3.75 12.89 -1.13
N LEU A 120 3.93 12.62 -2.43
CA LEU A 120 4.76 13.43 -3.32
C LEU A 120 3.95 14.52 -4.01
N THR A 121 4.49 15.73 -4.03
CA THR A 121 4.04 16.84 -4.88
C THR A 121 5.05 17.00 -6.02
N LEU A 122 4.74 16.49 -7.21
CA LEU A 122 5.68 16.49 -8.32
C LEU A 122 5.81 17.87 -8.98
N LEU A 123 7.03 18.18 -9.43
CA LEU A 123 7.33 19.37 -10.24
C LEU A 123 7.19 19.11 -11.74
N GLN A 124 6.75 17.93 -12.13
CA GLN A 124 6.50 17.51 -13.50
C GLN A 124 5.04 17.74 -13.88
N LYS A 125 4.80 17.98 -15.18
CA LYS A 125 3.43 17.97 -15.73
C LYS A 125 2.85 16.55 -15.65
N GLY A 126 1.53 16.44 -15.50
CA GLY A 126 0.87 15.16 -15.33
C GLY A 126 1.20 14.17 -16.45
N LYS A 127 1.07 14.59 -17.73
CA LYS A 127 1.38 13.74 -18.88
C LYS A 127 2.87 13.34 -18.97
N ASP A 128 3.78 14.24 -18.60
CA ASP A 128 5.20 13.94 -18.62
C ASP A 128 5.54 12.90 -17.55
N TRP A 129 4.98 13.05 -16.35
CA TRP A 129 5.09 12.06 -15.28
C TRP A 129 4.52 10.69 -15.66
N GLU A 130 3.32 10.64 -16.23
CA GLU A 130 2.69 9.38 -16.66
C GLU A 130 3.54 8.61 -17.66
N ASN A 131 4.22 9.32 -18.57
CA ASN A 131 5.00 8.74 -19.65
C ASN A 131 6.49 8.52 -19.32
N ASP A 132 7.03 9.13 -18.27
CA ASP A 132 8.44 8.94 -17.88
C ASP A 132 8.65 7.61 -17.15
N PRO A 133 9.34 6.62 -17.75
CA PRO A 133 9.55 5.31 -17.12
C PRO A 133 10.46 5.37 -15.88
N ARG A 134 11.17 6.47 -15.65
CA ARG A 134 12.06 6.64 -14.49
C ARG A 134 11.30 7.07 -13.24
N GLY A 135 10.13 7.70 -13.40
CA GLY A 135 9.32 8.24 -12.32
C GLY A 135 9.96 9.50 -11.70
N LEU A 136 10.76 9.33 -10.65
CA LEU A 136 11.42 10.42 -9.94
C LEU A 136 12.91 10.18 -9.85
N VAL A 137 13.73 11.21 -10.10
CA VAL A 137 15.19 11.10 -10.14
C VAL A 137 15.91 12.30 -9.50
N GLY A 138 17.21 12.13 -9.23
CA GLY A 138 18.12 13.19 -8.80
C GLY A 138 17.83 13.77 -7.41
N GLY A 139 18.13 15.04 -7.23
CA GLY A 139 18.02 15.74 -5.94
C GLY A 139 16.60 15.78 -5.41
N TYR A 140 15.60 15.78 -6.29
CA TYR A 140 14.19 15.76 -5.87
C TYR A 140 13.77 14.41 -5.30
N LEU A 141 14.26 13.29 -5.85
CA LEU A 141 14.13 11.96 -5.23
C LEU A 141 14.70 11.95 -3.81
N SER A 142 15.91 12.50 -3.65
CA SER A 142 16.55 12.59 -2.33
C SER A 142 15.71 13.42 -1.34
N ALA A 143 15.26 14.60 -1.73
CA ALA A 143 14.51 15.51 -0.85
C ALA A 143 13.10 15.02 -0.52
N SER A 144 12.47 14.28 -1.42
CA SER A 144 11.05 13.91 -1.29
C SER A 144 10.82 12.48 -0.80
N ILE A 145 11.81 11.60 -0.92
CA ILE A 145 11.72 10.18 -0.50
C ILE A 145 12.82 9.83 0.48
N VAL A 146 14.11 9.94 0.07
CA VAL A 146 15.22 9.41 0.88
C VAL A 146 15.33 10.11 2.24
N LEU A 147 15.26 11.44 2.27
CA LEU A 147 15.30 12.19 3.53
C LEU A 147 14.08 11.96 4.43
N PRO A 148 12.84 11.94 3.92
CA PRO A 148 11.68 11.53 4.71
C PRO A 148 11.74 10.09 5.24
N GLU A 149 12.33 9.14 4.50
CA GLU A 149 12.51 7.76 4.96
C GLU A 149 13.41 7.66 6.19
N ILE A 150 14.41 8.54 6.32
CA ILE A 150 15.25 8.65 7.54
C ILE A 150 14.39 9.01 8.77
N ASP A 151 13.30 9.75 8.56
CA ASP A 151 12.33 10.12 9.60
C ASP A 151 11.24 9.04 9.82
N GLY A 152 11.31 7.90 9.12
CA GLY A 152 10.30 6.85 9.15
C GLY A 152 9.13 7.09 8.19
N GLY A 153 9.31 7.95 7.18
CA GLY A 153 8.31 8.23 6.14
C GLY A 153 7.94 6.99 5.33
N ILE A 154 6.65 6.75 5.17
CA ILE A 154 6.07 5.65 4.42
C ILE A 154 5.15 6.15 3.31
N ARG A 155 4.85 5.26 2.35
CA ARG A 155 3.94 5.50 1.22
C ARG A 155 4.25 6.78 0.43
N PRO A 156 5.43 6.89 -0.22
CA PRO A 156 5.79 8.01 -1.06
C PRO A 156 5.04 7.98 -2.40
N GLN A 157 3.71 7.95 -2.34
CA GLN A 157 2.85 7.95 -3.52
C GLN A 157 2.54 9.36 -4.00
N VAL A 158 2.36 9.53 -5.29
CA VAL A 158 2.05 10.84 -5.89
C VAL A 158 0.70 11.35 -5.36
N LEU A 159 0.65 12.60 -4.92
CA LEU A 159 -0.55 13.32 -4.53
C LEU A 159 -0.97 14.31 -5.63
N SER A 160 0.02 15.02 -6.18
CA SER A 160 -0.21 16.10 -7.13
C SER A 160 0.93 16.25 -8.12
N VAL A 161 0.61 16.84 -9.25
CA VAL A 161 1.54 17.21 -10.33
C VAL A 161 1.54 18.71 -10.53
N GLN A 162 2.51 19.24 -11.28
CA GLN A 162 2.58 20.67 -11.59
C GLN A 162 2.09 20.90 -13.01
N ASP A 163 0.86 21.36 -13.16
CA ASP A 163 0.29 21.73 -14.47
C ASP A 163 -0.03 23.22 -14.55
N ALA A 164 -0.09 23.76 -15.75
CA ALA A 164 -0.47 25.14 -15.97
C ALA A 164 -2.00 25.31 -15.89
N ASP A 165 -2.44 26.39 -15.24
CA ASP A 165 -3.82 26.82 -15.29
C ASP A 165 -4.15 27.46 -16.66
N GLN A 166 -5.40 27.91 -16.83
CA GLN A 166 -5.87 28.56 -18.06
C GLN A 166 -5.13 29.87 -18.42
N ASN A 167 -4.39 30.45 -17.47
CA ASN A 167 -3.58 31.65 -17.64
C ASN A 167 -2.09 31.34 -17.85
N GLY A 168 -1.72 30.05 -17.84
CA GLY A 168 -0.34 29.60 -18.01
C GLY A 168 0.49 29.59 -16.72
N TYR A 169 -0.12 29.86 -15.54
CA TYR A 169 0.58 29.77 -14.26
C TYR A 169 0.63 28.33 -13.75
N PHE A 170 1.80 27.89 -13.35
CA PHE A 170 1.99 26.55 -12.79
C PHE A 170 1.34 26.43 -11.42
N GLN A 171 0.50 25.40 -11.27
CA GLN A 171 -0.18 25.07 -10.04
C GLN A 171 0.00 23.61 -9.66
N PHE A 172 -0.04 23.30 -8.38
CA PHE A 172 -0.08 21.94 -7.88
C PHE A 172 -1.50 21.39 -8.01
N VAL A 173 -1.71 20.62 -9.06
CA VAL A 173 -3.00 20.01 -9.37
C VAL A 173 -3.07 18.64 -8.71
N PRO A 174 -4.04 18.40 -7.80
CA PRO A 174 -4.22 17.09 -7.18
C PRO A 174 -4.63 16.06 -8.23
N VAL A 175 -4.08 14.84 -8.12
CA VAL A 175 -4.48 13.70 -8.95
C VAL A 175 -5.58 12.95 -8.20
N PRO A 176 -6.87 12.99 -8.65
CA PRO A 176 -8.00 12.53 -7.83
C PRO A 176 -7.91 11.08 -7.38
N GLU A 177 -7.43 10.20 -8.24
CA GLU A 177 -7.20 8.80 -7.91
C GLU A 177 -6.14 8.63 -6.82
N ARG A 178 -5.04 9.38 -6.93
CA ARG A 178 -3.94 9.33 -5.96
C ARG A 178 -4.37 9.86 -4.59
N VAL A 179 -5.15 10.94 -4.56
CA VAL A 179 -5.76 11.47 -3.32
C VAL A 179 -6.61 10.40 -2.66
N ARG A 180 -7.48 9.73 -3.42
CA ARG A 180 -8.33 8.66 -2.90
C ARG A 180 -7.51 7.52 -2.31
N ASN A 181 -6.51 7.02 -3.04
CA ASN A 181 -5.65 5.91 -2.60
C ASN A 181 -4.87 6.28 -1.32
N LEU A 182 -4.38 7.52 -1.22
CA LEU A 182 -3.71 8.01 -0.01
C LEU A 182 -4.65 8.02 1.20
N VAL A 183 -5.82 8.60 1.04
CA VAL A 183 -6.83 8.70 2.13
C VAL A 183 -7.27 7.32 2.60
N GLU A 184 -7.51 6.39 1.67
CA GLU A 184 -7.81 5.00 2.00
C GLU A 184 -6.64 4.33 2.75
N GLY A 185 -5.42 4.54 2.30
CA GLY A 185 -4.22 4.01 2.94
C GLY A 185 -4.05 4.51 4.38
N ILE A 186 -4.25 5.81 4.62
CA ILE A 186 -4.24 6.42 5.95
C ILE A 186 -5.35 5.82 6.82
N SER A 187 -6.57 5.74 6.28
CA SER A 187 -7.73 5.18 6.99
C SER A 187 -7.50 3.73 7.42
N ARG A 188 -6.95 2.90 6.52
CA ARG A 188 -6.62 1.49 6.81
C ARG A 188 -5.53 1.37 7.87
N GLN A 189 -4.48 2.19 7.80
CA GLN A 189 -3.39 2.19 8.78
C GLN A 189 -3.89 2.56 10.18
N VAL A 190 -4.68 3.61 10.31
CA VAL A 190 -5.25 4.02 11.59
C VAL A 190 -6.23 2.96 12.14
N LYS A 191 -7.06 2.37 11.29
CA LYS A 191 -7.92 1.25 11.68
C LYS A 191 -7.11 0.06 12.19
N LEU A 192 -6.02 -0.30 11.49
CA LEU A 192 -5.13 -1.39 11.90
C LEU A 192 -4.53 -1.15 13.29
N GLN A 193 -4.11 0.08 13.60
CA GLN A 193 -3.56 0.43 14.90
C GLN A 193 -4.59 0.34 16.03
N ARG A 194 -5.83 0.77 15.76
CA ARG A 194 -6.93 0.76 16.74
C ARG A 194 -7.60 -0.61 16.91
N LYS A 195 -7.43 -1.52 15.94
CA LYS A 195 -8.03 -2.87 15.97
C LYS A 195 -7.28 -3.76 16.96
N LYS A 196 -8.00 -4.56 17.75
CA LYS A 196 -7.40 -5.54 18.67
C LYS A 196 -6.70 -6.64 17.87
N ASN A 197 -5.60 -7.19 18.39
CA ASN A 197 -4.82 -8.21 17.70
C ASN A 197 -5.65 -9.44 17.31
N GLN A 198 -6.54 -9.90 18.20
CA GLN A 198 -7.42 -11.04 17.94
C GLN A 198 -8.35 -10.87 16.74
N ASP A 199 -8.68 -9.63 16.40
CA ASP A 199 -9.62 -9.31 15.32
C ASP A 199 -8.90 -8.99 13.99
N LYS A 200 -7.57 -8.84 14.03
CA LYS A 200 -6.76 -8.54 12.83
C LYS A 200 -6.66 -9.75 11.94
N ARG A 201 -6.81 -9.52 10.63
CA ARG A 201 -6.64 -10.52 9.56
C ARG A 201 -5.34 -10.24 8.83
N LEU A 202 -4.43 -11.21 8.81
CA LEU A 202 -3.11 -11.07 8.20
C LEU A 202 -2.96 -12.01 7.01
N ALA A 203 -2.47 -11.49 5.89
CA ALA A 203 -1.99 -12.30 4.79
C ALA A 203 -0.47 -12.24 4.72
N ILE A 204 0.17 -13.40 4.64
CA ILE A 204 1.63 -13.52 4.54
C ILE A 204 1.93 -14.21 3.21
N VAL A 205 2.56 -13.49 2.30
CA VAL A 205 3.05 -14.01 1.03
C VAL A 205 4.54 -14.30 1.17
N TYR A 206 4.91 -15.60 1.15
CA TYR A 206 6.28 -16.03 1.34
C TYR A 206 6.95 -16.43 0.03
N LEU A 207 8.26 -16.17 -0.07
CA LEU A 207 9.02 -16.51 -1.26
C LEU A 207 9.16 -18.03 -1.40
N LYS A 208 8.75 -18.55 -2.56
CA LYS A 208 9.00 -19.92 -3.01
C LYS A 208 9.15 -19.91 -4.53
N GLY A 209 10.33 -20.28 -5.02
CA GLY A 209 10.56 -20.38 -6.46
C GLY A 209 9.73 -21.50 -7.11
N PRO A 210 9.28 -21.32 -8.36
CA PRO A 210 8.57 -22.33 -9.10
C PRO A 210 9.41 -23.63 -9.21
N GLY A 211 8.79 -24.78 -8.85
CA GLY A 211 9.46 -26.06 -8.90
C GLY A 211 10.55 -26.30 -7.84
N GLN A 212 10.83 -25.33 -6.96
CA GLN A 212 11.79 -25.50 -5.87
C GLN A 212 11.15 -26.29 -4.72
N SER A 213 11.84 -27.34 -4.28
CA SER A 213 11.48 -28.06 -3.05
C SER A 213 12.01 -27.38 -1.79
N ALA A 214 13.12 -26.63 -1.90
CA ALA A 214 13.72 -25.91 -0.79
C ALA A 214 13.02 -24.57 -0.53
N LEU A 215 12.57 -24.37 0.71
CA LEU A 215 11.99 -23.12 1.20
C LEU A 215 13.10 -22.23 1.78
N THR A 216 14.06 -21.86 0.93
CA THR A 216 15.19 -21.00 1.30
C THR A 216 15.21 -19.73 0.44
N ALA A 217 15.50 -18.61 1.06
CA ALA A 217 15.63 -17.32 0.40
C ALA A 217 16.95 -16.66 0.84
N ALA A 218 18.02 -16.84 0.04
CA ALA A 218 19.35 -16.26 0.26
C ALA A 218 19.86 -16.35 1.72
N GLY A 219 19.73 -17.55 2.33
CA GLY A 219 20.13 -17.80 3.73
C GLY A 219 19.00 -17.68 4.77
N LEU A 220 17.81 -17.19 4.38
CA LEU A 220 16.63 -17.25 5.22
C LEU A 220 15.98 -18.64 5.10
N GLU A 221 15.86 -19.35 6.20
CA GLU A 221 15.08 -20.59 6.30
C GLU A 221 13.59 -20.21 6.45
N VAL A 222 12.85 -20.25 5.35
CA VAL A 222 11.48 -19.72 5.29
C VAL A 222 10.53 -20.50 6.20
N ALA A 223 10.54 -21.84 6.17
CA ALA A 223 9.61 -22.64 6.96
C ALA A 223 9.82 -22.50 8.47
N PRO A 224 11.03 -22.66 9.03
CA PRO A 224 11.32 -22.42 10.44
C PRO A 224 10.93 -21.01 10.89
N SER A 225 11.26 -20.01 10.07
CA SER A 225 10.99 -18.61 10.38
C SER A 225 9.48 -18.31 10.39
N LEU A 226 8.70 -18.82 9.45
CA LEU A 226 7.24 -18.69 9.43
C LEU A 226 6.60 -19.43 10.60
N TYR A 227 7.09 -20.61 10.97
CA TYR A 227 6.60 -21.34 12.13
C TYR A 227 6.78 -20.56 13.43
N ALA A 228 8.00 -20.04 13.63
CA ALA A 228 8.31 -19.17 14.77
C ALA A 228 7.44 -17.91 14.76
N PHE A 229 7.22 -17.30 13.59
CA PHE A 229 6.40 -16.10 13.45
C PHE A 229 4.92 -16.37 13.78
N LEU A 230 4.32 -17.46 13.29
CA LEU A 230 2.96 -17.84 13.67
C LEU A 230 2.80 -18.06 15.18
N LYS A 231 3.77 -18.72 15.82
CA LYS A 231 3.78 -18.89 17.29
C LYS A 231 3.89 -17.57 18.02
N ARG A 232 4.72 -16.66 17.51
CA ARG A 232 4.85 -15.30 18.07
C ARG A 232 3.54 -14.52 17.91
N LEU A 233 2.91 -14.52 16.75
CA LEU A 233 1.62 -13.87 16.54
C LEU A 233 0.58 -14.39 17.54
N LYS A 234 0.52 -15.71 17.74
CA LYS A 234 -0.39 -16.31 18.73
C LYS A 234 -0.10 -15.82 20.15
N SER A 235 1.17 -15.72 20.54
CA SER A 235 1.56 -15.22 21.86
C SER A 235 1.28 -13.72 22.05
N GLU A 236 1.21 -12.95 20.97
CA GLU A 236 0.83 -11.53 20.95
C GLU A 236 -0.69 -11.30 20.86
N GLY A 237 -1.48 -12.37 20.99
CA GLY A 237 -2.94 -12.31 21.04
C GLY A 237 -3.63 -12.23 19.68
N TYR A 238 -2.96 -12.55 18.59
CA TYR A 238 -3.63 -12.75 17.31
C TYR A 238 -4.36 -14.09 17.30
N THR A 239 -5.49 -14.17 16.58
CA THR A 239 -6.22 -15.43 16.38
C THR A 239 -5.46 -16.29 15.38
N VAL A 240 -4.63 -17.19 15.90
CA VAL A 240 -3.88 -18.18 15.11
C VAL A 240 -4.24 -19.57 15.60
N GLU A 241 -4.83 -20.36 14.71
CA GLU A 241 -5.40 -21.68 15.03
C GLU A 241 -4.73 -22.76 14.17
N HIS A 242 -4.83 -24.01 14.63
CA HIS A 242 -4.38 -25.20 13.88
C HIS A 242 -2.92 -25.19 13.43
N ILE A 243 -2.03 -24.53 14.20
CA ILE A 243 -0.59 -24.61 13.94
C ILE A 243 -0.15 -26.07 14.21
N PRO A 244 0.59 -26.74 13.30
CA PRO A 244 1.17 -28.04 13.57
C PRO A 244 2.00 -28.06 14.87
N GLU A 245 2.08 -29.22 15.52
CA GLU A 245 2.77 -29.33 16.82
C GLU A 245 4.28 -29.13 16.65
N THR A 246 4.83 -29.61 15.54
CA THR A 246 6.27 -29.54 15.26
C THR A 246 6.56 -28.72 14.00
N GLU A 247 7.75 -28.14 13.95
CA GLU A 247 8.28 -27.43 12.78
C GLU A 247 8.34 -28.33 11.56
N LYS A 248 8.70 -29.62 11.73
CA LYS A 248 8.79 -30.58 10.63
C LYS A 248 7.42 -30.88 10.02
N GLU A 249 6.39 -31.00 10.83
CA GLU A 249 5.00 -31.17 10.34
C GLU A 249 4.55 -29.91 9.59
N PHE A 250 4.90 -28.73 10.08
CA PHE A 250 4.61 -27.47 9.41
C PHE A 250 5.33 -27.36 8.07
N GLU A 251 6.61 -27.71 8.01
CA GLU A 251 7.38 -27.76 6.75
C GLU A 251 6.75 -28.73 5.75
N THR A 252 6.37 -29.93 6.20
CA THR A 252 5.68 -30.92 5.35
C THR A 252 4.36 -30.40 4.82
N LEU A 253 3.60 -29.67 5.65
CA LEU A 253 2.34 -29.03 5.26
C LEU A 253 2.58 -27.95 4.21
N LEU A 254 3.58 -27.07 4.41
CA LEU A 254 3.95 -26.04 3.45
C LEU A 254 4.41 -26.62 2.11
N GLN A 255 5.13 -27.73 2.12
CA GLN A 255 5.58 -28.40 0.89
C GLN A 255 4.40 -28.99 0.11
N ARG A 256 3.44 -29.59 0.80
CA ARG A 256 2.27 -30.21 0.18
C ARG A 256 1.27 -29.18 -0.36
N GLU A 257 0.89 -28.22 0.46
CA GLU A 257 -0.19 -27.26 0.16
C GLU A 257 0.31 -25.98 -0.51
N GLY A 258 1.56 -25.61 -0.29
CA GLY A 258 2.16 -24.36 -0.77
C GLY A 258 2.89 -24.50 -2.10
N SER A 259 2.31 -25.17 -3.07
CA SER A 259 2.95 -25.36 -4.38
C SER A 259 2.75 -24.14 -5.30
N VAL A 260 3.82 -23.78 -6.03
CA VAL A 260 3.81 -22.77 -7.09
C VAL A 260 4.12 -23.46 -8.41
N PHE A 261 3.26 -23.28 -9.39
CA PHE A 261 3.40 -23.93 -10.69
C PHE A 261 3.68 -22.89 -11.78
N GLY A 262 4.79 -23.06 -12.47
CA GLY A 262 5.07 -22.42 -13.76
C GLY A 262 4.43 -23.19 -14.91
N SER A 263 4.53 -22.65 -16.11
CA SER A 263 3.93 -23.19 -17.34
C SER A 263 4.34 -24.63 -17.70
N TYR A 264 5.47 -25.10 -17.16
CA TYR A 264 6.02 -26.42 -17.49
C TYR A 264 5.45 -27.59 -16.67
N ALA A 265 4.56 -27.32 -15.72
CA ALA A 265 4.18 -28.29 -14.70
C ALA A 265 2.72 -28.74 -14.78
N LYS A 266 2.12 -28.85 -15.98
CA LYS A 266 0.69 -29.24 -16.16
C LYS A 266 0.29 -30.54 -15.44
N GLY A 267 1.12 -31.56 -15.45
CA GLY A 267 0.83 -32.80 -14.74
C GLY A 267 0.86 -32.67 -13.23
N ARG A 268 1.82 -31.93 -12.69
CA ARG A 268 1.93 -31.63 -11.25
C ARG A 268 0.80 -30.71 -10.75
N MET A 269 0.34 -29.81 -11.61
CA MET A 269 -0.81 -28.97 -11.31
C MET A 269 -2.09 -29.81 -11.13
N ALA A 270 -2.33 -30.79 -12.01
CA ALA A 270 -3.47 -31.70 -11.90
C ALA A 270 -3.40 -32.55 -10.62
N GLU A 271 -2.22 -33.05 -10.26
CA GLU A 271 -1.98 -33.76 -9.00
C GLU A 271 -2.26 -32.85 -7.78
N PHE A 272 -1.75 -31.63 -7.79
CA PHE A 272 -2.03 -30.64 -6.74
C PHE A 272 -3.52 -30.35 -6.58
N MET A 273 -4.24 -30.12 -7.69
CA MET A 273 -5.69 -29.88 -7.65
C MET A 273 -6.47 -31.10 -7.09
N ALA A 274 -5.93 -32.31 -7.25
CA ALA A 274 -6.54 -33.52 -6.76
C ALA A 274 -6.22 -33.84 -5.29
N THR A 275 -5.05 -33.41 -4.77
CA THR A 275 -4.52 -33.84 -3.48
C THR A 275 -4.37 -32.75 -2.44
N ALA A 276 -4.23 -31.49 -2.85
CA ALA A 276 -4.17 -30.33 -1.97
C ALA A 276 -5.54 -29.65 -1.83
N HIS A 277 -5.59 -28.64 -0.97
CA HIS A 277 -6.81 -27.89 -0.69
C HIS A 277 -6.65 -26.43 -1.16
N PRO A 278 -6.59 -26.18 -2.48
CA PRO A 278 -6.42 -24.81 -2.98
C PRO A 278 -7.60 -23.92 -2.63
N GLN A 279 -7.32 -22.64 -2.44
CA GLN A 279 -8.34 -21.61 -2.43
C GLN A 279 -8.83 -21.35 -3.86
N TRP A 280 -10.10 -21.04 -4.01
CA TRP A 280 -10.73 -20.83 -5.29
C TRP A 280 -11.38 -19.45 -5.37
N ILE A 281 -11.35 -18.86 -6.57
CA ILE A 281 -12.13 -17.67 -6.93
C ILE A 281 -12.89 -18.01 -8.22
N GLN A 282 -14.21 -17.88 -8.20
CA GLN A 282 -15.02 -18.04 -9.41
C GLN A 282 -14.67 -16.94 -10.43
N LYS A 283 -14.77 -17.27 -11.71
CA LYS A 283 -14.45 -16.33 -12.80
C LYS A 283 -15.25 -15.03 -12.66
N SER A 284 -16.52 -15.11 -12.36
CA SER A 284 -17.41 -13.96 -12.17
C SER A 284 -16.91 -12.99 -11.09
N ASP A 285 -16.56 -13.52 -9.91
CA ASP A 285 -16.02 -12.72 -8.82
C ASP A 285 -14.66 -12.10 -9.18
N TYR A 286 -13.79 -12.90 -9.78
CA TYR A 286 -12.49 -12.44 -10.23
C TYR A 286 -12.60 -11.26 -11.21
N GLU A 287 -13.46 -11.38 -12.21
CA GLU A 287 -13.63 -10.33 -13.23
C GLU A 287 -14.19 -9.03 -12.63
N ILE A 288 -15.13 -9.13 -11.68
CA ILE A 288 -15.64 -7.98 -10.94
C ILE A 288 -14.50 -7.29 -10.20
N TRP A 289 -13.75 -8.04 -9.39
CA TRP A 289 -12.65 -7.49 -8.58
C TRP A 289 -11.52 -6.94 -9.45
N ALA A 290 -11.16 -7.63 -10.52
CA ALA A 290 -10.12 -7.18 -11.44
C ALA A 290 -10.50 -5.84 -12.10
N LYS A 291 -11.75 -5.69 -12.56
CA LYS A 291 -12.25 -4.45 -13.17
C LYS A 291 -12.42 -3.29 -12.20
N GLU A 292 -12.55 -3.56 -10.91
CA GLU A 292 -12.54 -2.53 -9.86
C GLU A 292 -11.13 -1.98 -9.58
N VAL A 293 -10.12 -2.83 -9.69
CA VAL A 293 -8.73 -2.50 -9.30
C VAL A 293 -7.89 -2.08 -10.51
N LEU A 294 -7.99 -2.80 -11.62
CA LEU A 294 -7.23 -2.52 -12.84
C LEU A 294 -7.95 -1.47 -13.69
N THR A 295 -7.18 -0.65 -14.42
CA THR A 295 -7.76 0.15 -15.47
C THR A 295 -8.26 -0.76 -16.62
N PRO A 296 -9.22 -0.31 -17.46
CA PRO A 296 -9.65 -1.08 -18.61
C PRO A 296 -8.49 -1.51 -19.52
N GLU A 297 -7.51 -0.62 -19.72
CA GLU A 297 -6.33 -0.86 -20.53
C GLU A 297 -5.46 -1.97 -19.91
N LYS A 298 -5.25 -1.94 -18.59
CA LYS A 298 -4.47 -2.96 -17.86
C LYS A 298 -5.17 -4.33 -17.90
N TYR A 299 -6.47 -4.37 -17.74
CA TYR A 299 -7.20 -5.62 -17.87
C TYR A 299 -7.12 -6.17 -19.31
N ALA A 300 -7.21 -5.28 -20.33
CA ALA A 300 -7.06 -5.66 -21.72
C ALA A 300 -5.64 -6.20 -22.04
N GLU A 301 -4.57 -5.65 -21.45
CA GLU A 301 -3.20 -6.19 -21.56
C GLU A 301 -3.13 -7.66 -21.07
N VAL A 302 -3.78 -7.97 -19.94
CA VAL A 302 -3.84 -9.35 -19.40
C VAL A 302 -4.57 -10.28 -20.36
N VAL A 303 -5.76 -9.87 -20.82
CA VAL A 303 -6.60 -10.66 -21.75
C VAL A 303 -5.88 -10.87 -23.09
N GLN A 304 -5.25 -9.84 -23.62
CA GLN A 304 -4.48 -9.95 -24.87
C GLN A 304 -3.34 -10.96 -24.77
N ARG A 305 -2.68 -11.02 -23.60
CA ARG A 305 -1.52 -11.89 -23.40
C ARG A 305 -1.90 -13.33 -23.02
N TYR A 306 -2.90 -13.51 -22.17
CA TYR A 306 -3.21 -14.78 -21.50
C TYR A 306 -4.62 -15.31 -21.80
N GLY A 307 -5.36 -14.63 -22.68
CA GLY A 307 -6.76 -14.97 -22.97
C GLY A 307 -7.72 -14.48 -21.89
N GLU A 308 -9.01 -14.81 -22.08
CA GLU A 308 -10.04 -14.52 -21.09
C GLU A 308 -9.81 -15.26 -19.77
N ALA A 309 -10.27 -14.67 -18.65
CA ALA A 309 -10.23 -15.37 -17.38
C ALA A 309 -10.99 -16.70 -17.43
N PRO A 310 -10.54 -17.75 -16.74
CA PRO A 310 -9.41 -17.80 -15.79
C PRO A 310 -8.03 -17.96 -16.44
N GLY A 311 -7.90 -17.99 -17.76
CA GLY A 311 -6.66 -18.28 -18.48
C GLY A 311 -6.30 -19.76 -18.47
N GLU A 312 -5.05 -20.11 -18.83
CA GLU A 312 -4.60 -21.49 -18.96
C GLU A 312 -3.96 -22.10 -17.71
N TYR A 313 -3.67 -21.26 -16.69
CA TYR A 313 -2.89 -21.66 -15.52
C TYR A 313 -3.71 -21.57 -14.24
N MET A 314 -3.49 -22.55 -13.34
CA MET A 314 -4.14 -22.62 -12.04
C MET A 314 -5.66 -22.39 -12.13
N ASN A 315 -6.27 -23.10 -13.06
CA ASN A 315 -7.70 -23.02 -13.32
C ASN A 315 -8.40 -24.38 -13.13
N GLY A 316 -9.68 -24.34 -12.99
CA GLY A 316 -10.55 -25.51 -12.89
C GLY A 316 -12.02 -25.07 -12.92
N GLU A 317 -12.88 -25.95 -12.41
CA GLU A 317 -14.30 -25.70 -12.29
C GLU A 317 -14.73 -25.78 -10.82
N ARG A 318 -15.56 -24.82 -10.39
CA ARG A 318 -16.18 -24.81 -9.06
C ARG A 318 -17.65 -24.39 -9.20
N ASN A 319 -18.55 -25.21 -8.64
CA ASN A 319 -19.98 -24.97 -8.66
C ASN A 319 -20.55 -24.79 -10.09
N GLY A 320 -19.98 -25.49 -11.08
CA GLY A 320 -20.41 -25.40 -12.48
C GLY A 320 -19.90 -24.15 -13.23
N GLU A 321 -18.94 -23.42 -12.66
CA GLU A 321 -18.35 -22.23 -13.26
C GLU A 321 -16.83 -22.36 -13.32
N PRO A 322 -16.17 -21.83 -14.39
CA PRO A 322 -14.72 -21.71 -14.41
C PRO A 322 -14.19 -20.91 -13.23
N ALA A 323 -13.08 -21.34 -12.65
CA ALA A 323 -12.53 -20.73 -11.46
C ALA A 323 -10.99 -20.72 -11.49
N LEU A 324 -10.38 -19.79 -10.79
CA LEU A 324 -8.96 -19.70 -10.49
C LEU A 324 -8.66 -20.39 -9.17
N ALA A 325 -7.58 -21.16 -9.12
CA ALA A 325 -7.10 -21.81 -7.92
C ALA A 325 -5.73 -21.24 -7.51
N PHE A 326 -5.44 -21.24 -6.23
CA PHE A 326 -4.12 -20.88 -5.71
C PHE A 326 -3.86 -21.51 -4.36
N SER A 327 -2.57 -21.69 -4.05
CA SER A 327 -2.14 -22.22 -2.76
C SER A 327 -2.44 -21.24 -1.63
N CYS A 328 -3.14 -21.69 -0.59
CA CYS A 328 -3.44 -20.89 0.59
C CYS A 328 -3.61 -21.79 1.80
N LEU A 329 -2.84 -21.52 2.85
CA LEU A 329 -2.99 -22.18 4.15
C LEU A 329 -3.57 -21.19 5.14
N GLN A 330 -4.65 -21.54 5.79
CA GLN A 330 -5.31 -20.68 6.76
C GLN A 330 -5.13 -21.19 8.19
N PHE A 331 -4.67 -20.29 9.05
CA PHE A 331 -4.47 -20.49 10.49
C PHE A 331 -5.32 -19.47 11.27
N GLY A 332 -6.61 -19.72 11.38
CA GLY A 332 -7.55 -18.75 11.98
C GLY A 332 -7.63 -17.45 11.14
N ASN A 333 -7.22 -16.33 11.71
CA ASN A 333 -7.19 -15.03 11.04
C ASN A 333 -5.87 -14.75 10.29
N VAL A 334 -5.00 -15.74 10.14
CA VAL A 334 -3.74 -15.61 9.40
C VAL A 334 -3.74 -16.56 8.22
N VAL A 335 -3.40 -16.07 7.02
CA VAL A 335 -3.21 -16.90 5.83
C VAL A 335 -1.77 -16.84 5.34
N LEU A 336 -1.24 -17.99 4.94
CA LEU A 336 0.06 -18.12 4.30
C LEU A 336 -0.14 -18.51 2.83
N MET A 337 0.53 -17.81 1.95
CA MET A 337 0.46 -18.02 0.50
C MET A 337 1.87 -17.98 -0.08
N PRO A 338 2.26 -18.93 -0.93
CA PRO A 338 3.51 -18.78 -1.68
C PRO A 338 3.37 -17.62 -2.67
N GLN A 339 4.46 -16.91 -2.94
CA GLN A 339 4.50 -15.90 -3.98
C GLN A 339 4.06 -16.53 -5.32
N PRO A 340 2.98 -16.07 -5.95
CA PRO A 340 2.57 -16.60 -7.23
C PRO A 340 3.59 -16.25 -8.31
N ALA A 341 3.67 -17.11 -9.36
CA ALA A 341 4.57 -16.86 -10.49
C ALA A 341 4.15 -15.59 -11.24
N ALA A 342 5.04 -14.62 -11.35
CA ALA A 342 4.78 -13.31 -11.95
C ALA A 342 4.56 -13.37 -13.48
N ALA A 343 4.94 -14.49 -14.11
CA ALA A 343 4.74 -14.75 -15.52
C ALA A 343 4.55 -16.23 -15.79
N ALA A 344 4.22 -16.56 -17.04
CA ALA A 344 4.09 -17.91 -17.52
C ALA A 344 5.09 -18.14 -18.67
N GLY A 345 5.75 -19.32 -18.66
CA GLY A 345 6.67 -19.73 -19.71
C GLY A 345 7.99 -18.95 -19.72
N GLU A 346 8.45 -18.61 -20.92
CA GLU A 346 9.69 -17.86 -21.12
C GLU A 346 9.65 -16.44 -20.54
N ASP A 347 8.46 -15.92 -20.27
CA ASP A 347 8.28 -14.58 -19.72
C ASP A 347 8.63 -14.49 -18.23
N GLU A 348 8.68 -15.60 -17.49
CA GLU A 348 9.08 -15.62 -16.08
C GLU A 348 10.43 -14.95 -15.84
N PHE A 349 11.41 -15.26 -16.68
CA PHE A 349 12.72 -14.64 -16.62
C PHE A 349 12.71 -13.19 -17.13
N ARG A 350 11.88 -12.90 -18.12
CA ARG A 350 11.81 -11.57 -18.75
C ARG A 350 11.20 -10.51 -17.85
N ILE A 351 10.17 -10.84 -17.06
CA ILE A 351 9.56 -9.88 -16.12
C ILE A 351 10.55 -9.46 -15.05
N VAL A 352 11.28 -10.40 -14.47
CA VAL A 352 12.34 -10.11 -13.47
C VAL A 352 13.46 -9.23 -14.05
N HIS A 353 13.61 -9.19 -15.37
CA HIS A 353 14.60 -8.36 -16.06
C HIS A 353 14.02 -7.16 -16.82
N GLY A 354 12.84 -6.70 -16.44
CA GLY A 354 12.27 -5.42 -16.89
C GLY A 354 11.55 -5.47 -18.24
N ALA A 355 11.10 -6.63 -18.70
CA ALA A 355 10.25 -6.71 -19.88
C ALA A 355 8.84 -6.17 -19.56
N GLU A 356 8.28 -5.38 -20.48
CA GLU A 356 6.91 -4.85 -20.35
C GLU A 356 5.87 -5.93 -20.68
N VAL A 357 5.67 -6.87 -19.77
CA VAL A 357 4.69 -7.98 -19.90
C VAL A 357 3.71 -7.92 -18.72
N ALA A 358 2.41 -7.97 -19.03
CA ALA A 358 1.37 -8.04 -18.01
C ALA A 358 1.51 -9.33 -17.18
N PRO A 359 1.24 -9.30 -15.86
CA PRO A 359 1.16 -10.51 -15.05
C PRO A 359 -0.07 -11.35 -15.43
N PRO A 360 -0.02 -12.70 -15.31
CA PRO A 360 -1.14 -13.57 -15.63
C PRO A 360 -2.29 -13.46 -14.59
N HIS A 361 -3.48 -13.91 -14.98
CA HIS A 361 -4.63 -13.99 -14.07
C HIS A 361 -4.31 -14.72 -12.77
N ALA A 362 -3.55 -15.80 -12.84
CA ALA A 362 -3.13 -16.59 -11.68
C ALA A 362 -2.19 -15.83 -10.72
N TYR A 363 -1.50 -14.77 -11.17
CA TYR A 363 -0.72 -13.87 -10.31
C TYR A 363 -1.61 -12.85 -9.62
N ILE A 364 -2.56 -12.28 -10.37
CA ILE A 364 -3.45 -11.21 -9.91
C ILE A 364 -4.48 -11.74 -8.90
N ALA A 365 -5.03 -12.91 -9.16
CA ALA A 365 -6.14 -13.49 -8.38
C ALA A 365 -5.85 -13.64 -6.87
N PRO A 366 -4.70 -14.14 -6.41
CA PRO A 366 -4.38 -14.23 -4.99
C PRO A 366 -4.38 -12.87 -4.29
N TYR A 367 -3.84 -11.82 -4.92
CA TYR A 367 -3.82 -10.47 -4.35
C TYR A 367 -5.21 -9.86 -4.27
N LEU A 368 -6.05 -10.07 -5.28
CA LEU A 368 -7.46 -9.65 -5.23
C LEU A 368 -8.23 -10.38 -4.13
N TRP A 369 -7.98 -11.69 -3.97
CA TRP A 369 -8.61 -12.46 -2.90
C TRP A 369 -8.16 -11.99 -1.51
N ILE A 370 -6.88 -11.65 -1.31
CA ILE A 370 -6.39 -11.06 -0.07
C ILE A 370 -7.18 -9.79 0.28
N GLN A 371 -7.43 -8.95 -0.71
CA GLN A 371 -8.11 -7.67 -0.51
C GLN A 371 -9.63 -7.79 -0.39
N LYS A 372 -10.26 -8.55 -1.26
CA LYS A 372 -11.73 -8.60 -1.43
C LYS A 372 -12.37 -9.82 -0.76
N GLY A 373 -11.78 -10.99 -0.89
CA GLY A 373 -12.26 -12.24 -0.33
C GLY A 373 -11.89 -12.41 1.13
N PHE A 374 -10.60 -12.47 1.45
CA PHE A 374 -10.13 -12.59 2.82
C PHE A 374 -10.24 -11.28 3.59
N GLN A 375 -10.19 -10.13 2.94
CA GLN A 375 -10.24 -8.78 3.53
C GLN A 375 -9.15 -8.59 4.60
N ALA A 376 -7.90 -8.83 4.22
CA ALA A 376 -6.76 -8.66 5.11
C ALA A 376 -6.62 -7.20 5.60
N ASP A 377 -6.32 -7.02 6.87
CA ASP A 377 -5.95 -5.73 7.45
C ASP A 377 -4.51 -5.37 7.12
N ALA A 378 -3.65 -6.37 6.96
CA ALA A 378 -2.25 -6.20 6.55
C ALA A 378 -1.79 -7.36 5.66
N LEU A 379 -0.94 -7.03 4.69
CA LEU A 379 -0.21 -7.96 3.84
C LEU A 379 1.28 -7.86 4.18
N ILE A 380 1.91 -9.01 4.42
CA ILE A 380 3.34 -9.14 4.72
C ILE A 380 3.98 -9.95 3.59
N HIS A 381 4.93 -9.36 2.87
CA HIS A 381 5.83 -10.11 2.01
C HIS A 381 6.97 -10.66 2.85
N PHE A 382 7.15 -11.99 2.85
CA PHE A 382 8.09 -12.69 3.71
C PHE A 382 9.17 -13.39 2.86
N GLY A 383 10.37 -12.83 2.89
CA GLY A 383 11.53 -13.29 2.12
C GLY A 383 12.70 -12.34 2.30
N THR A 384 13.80 -12.58 1.57
CA THR A 384 14.98 -11.69 1.57
C THR A 384 14.81 -10.49 0.65
N HIS A 385 13.97 -10.61 -0.39
CA HIS A 385 13.64 -9.56 -1.35
C HIS A 385 12.14 -9.54 -1.62
N GLY A 386 11.60 -8.39 -1.97
CA GLY A 386 10.31 -8.28 -2.61
C GLY A 386 10.39 -8.70 -4.08
N SER A 387 9.25 -8.77 -4.75
CA SER A 387 9.18 -9.05 -6.20
C SER A 387 8.27 -8.06 -6.95
N LEU A 388 7.54 -7.23 -6.24
CA LEU A 388 6.66 -6.22 -6.84
C LEU A 388 7.46 -5.17 -7.62
N GLU A 389 8.66 -4.82 -7.14
CA GLU A 389 9.58 -3.89 -7.79
C GLU A 389 10.11 -4.38 -9.14
N PHE A 390 10.00 -5.65 -9.44
CA PHE A 390 10.39 -6.21 -10.75
C PHE A 390 9.26 -6.15 -11.78
N THR A 391 8.08 -5.69 -11.39
CA THR A 391 6.98 -5.50 -12.35
C THR A 391 7.30 -4.32 -13.29
N PRO A 392 6.78 -4.35 -14.54
CA PRO A 392 7.16 -3.38 -15.57
C PRO A 392 6.85 -1.93 -15.25
N ARG A 393 7.63 -1.02 -15.81
CA ARG A 393 7.58 0.43 -15.82
C ARG A 393 8.21 1.07 -14.58
N LYS A 394 7.57 2.10 -13.99
CA LYS A 394 8.17 2.87 -12.88
C LYS A 394 8.34 2.05 -11.62
N GLN A 395 9.40 2.33 -10.90
CA GLN A 395 9.67 1.77 -9.57
C GLN A 395 9.43 2.79 -8.45
N VAL A 396 9.27 4.07 -8.80
CA VAL A 396 9.04 5.18 -7.87
C VAL A 396 8.13 6.22 -8.50
N ALA A 397 7.37 6.94 -7.71
CA ALA A 397 6.36 7.89 -8.16
C ALA A 397 5.37 7.27 -9.16
N LEU A 398 4.80 6.13 -8.77
CA LEU A 398 3.94 5.29 -9.59
C LEU A 398 2.67 5.99 -10.04
N CYS A 399 2.18 5.62 -11.22
CA CYS A 399 0.88 6.00 -11.73
C CYS A 399 0.02 4.76 -12.02
N SER A 400 -1.24 4.97 -12.36
CA SER A 400 -2.20 3.90 -12.66
C SER A 400 -1.81 2.98 -13.82
N ASN A 401 -0.85 3.39 -14.63
CA ASN A 401 -0.33 2.58 -15.73
C ASN A 401 0.82 1.65 -15.33
N ASP A 402 1.30 1.72 -14.10
CA ASP A 402 2.39 0.88 -13.60
C ASP A 402 1.83 -0.36 -12.89
N TRP A 403 2.35 -1.55 -13.22
CA TRP A 403 1.88 -2.79 -12.62
C TRP A 403 2.19 -2.89 -11.12
N SER A 404 3.28 -2.29 -10.68
CA SER A 404 3.65 -2.22 -9.26
C SER A 404 2.72 -1.33 -8.41
N ASP A 405 1.84 -0.56 -9.04
CA ASP A 405 0.82 0.27 -8.37
C ASP A 405 -0.51 -0.47 -8.15
N ARG A 406 -0.75 -1.62 -8.84
CA ARG A 406 -2.06 -2.29 -8.94
C ARG A 406 -2.17 -3.61 -8.16
#